data_d9ff3eed860de764b0196c158406664a
#
_entry.id   d9ff3eed860de764b0196c158406664a
#
_cell.length_a   1.000
_cell.length_b   1.000
_cell.length_c   1.000
_cell.angle_alpha   90.00
_cell.angle_beta   90.00
_cell.angle_gamma   90.00
#
_symmetry.space_group_name_H-M   'P 1'
#
loop_
_entity.id
_entity.type
_entity.pdbx_description
1 polymer ?
#
loop_
_entity_poly.entity_id
_entity_poly.type
_entity_poly.pdbx_seq_one_letter_code
_entity_poly.pdbx_strand_id
1 'polypeptide(L)'
;MADPPAFRTGYMSILLPVETGEGEVRRVIRESVIRALAAAGEWPIRVDVVTSTGSDDGQTKRWFVEYETGPYGQGIDQPDEPV
;
A
#
# COMPACT_ATOMS: atom_id res chain seq x y z
N MET A 1 -30.68 -8.60 0.97
CA MET A 1 -29.74 -8.63 2.07
C MET A 1 -28.53 -7.81 1.76
N ALA A 2 -28.16 -6.96 2.69
CA ALA A 2 -27.00 -6.12 2.47
C ALA A 2 -25.72 -6.93 2.60
N ASP A 3 -24.86 -6.78 1.65
CA ASP A 3 -23.58 -7.42 1.76
C ASP A 3 -22.73 -6.69 2.77
N PRO A 4 -21.92 -7.42 3.52
CA PRO A 4 -20.98 -6.74 4.40
C PRO A 4 -20.01 -5.94 3.57
N PRO A 5 -19.44 -4.89 4.16
CA PRO A 5 -18.40 -4.15 3.47
C PRO A 5 -17.34 -5.13 3.01
N ALA A 6 -16.91 -4.96 1.80
CA ALA A 6 -15.95 -5.88 1.24
C ALA A 6 -14.56 -5.55 1.79
N PHE A 7 -14.19 -6.24 2.84
CA PHE A 7 -12.81 -6.22 3.31
C PHE A 7 -12.09 -7.29 2.54
N ARG A 8 -11.05 -6.93 1.85
CA ARG A 8 -10.33 -7.92 1.08
C ARG A 8 -8.85 -7.67 1.17
N THR A 9 -8.10 -8.73 0.98
CA THR A 9 -6.64 -8.69 0.99
C THR A 9 -6.14 -8.59 -0.44
N GLY A 10 -5.17 -7.74 -0.64
CA GLY A 10 -4.56 -7.58 -1.94
C GLY A 10 -3.05 -7.55 -1.82
N TYR A 11 -2.41 -7.61 -2.94
CA TYR A 11 -0.94 -7.62 -3.01
C TYR A 11 -0.48 -6.70 -4.11
N MET A 12 0.67 -6.07 -3.89
CA MET A 12 1.28 -5.29 -4.94
C MET A 12 2.79 -5.28 -4.73
N SER A 13 3.51 -4.84 -5.73
CA SER A 13 4.94 -4.69 -5.59
C SER A 13 5.35 -3.30 -6.08
N ILE A 14 6.41 -2.77 -5.48
CA ILE A 14 6.88 -1.43 -5.76
C ILE A 14 8.40 -1.51 -5.91
N LEU A 15 8.91 -0.86 -6.95
CA LEU A 15 10.34 -0.78 -7.19
C LEU A 15 10.86 0.54 -6.65
N LEU A 16 11.92 0.46 -5.86
CA LEU A 16 12.56 1.65 -5.31
C LEU A 16 14.06 1.49 -5.41
N PRO A 17 14.81 2.61 -5.50
CA PRO A 17 16.26 2.52 -5.48
C PRO A 17 16.75 1.83 -4.22
N VAL A 18 17.83 1.06 -4.35
CA VAL A 18 18.36 0.30 -3.21
C VAL A 18 18.78 1.20 -2.06
N GLU A 19 19.12 2.44 -2.35
CA GLU A 19 19.59 3.38 -1.34
C GLU A 19 18.47 4.13 -0.66
N THR A 20 17.20 3.82 -0.98
CA THR A 20 16.09 4.48 -0.34
C THR A 20 16.09 4.13 1.14
N GLY A 21 16.01 5.13 1.99
CA GLY A 21 16.00 4.93 3.43
C GLY A 21 14.75 4.21 3.89
N GLU A 22 14.86 3.53 5.03
CA GLU A 22 13.76 2.69 5.50
C GLU A 22 12.50 3.48 5.76
N GLY A 23 12.61 4.66 6.37
CA GLY A 23 11.43 5.49 6.60
C GLY A 23 10.80 5.97 5.31
N GLU A 24 11.64 6.28 4.33
CA GLU A 24 11.17 6.71 3.03
C GLU A 24 10.47 5.57 2.30
N VAL A 25 11.01 4.36 2.40
CA VAL A 25 10.39 3.19 1.80
C VAL A 25 8.97 3.02 2.32
N ARG A 26 8.81 3.09 3.63
CA ARG A 26 7.48 2.91 4.23
C ARG A 26 6.51 3.97 3.76
N ARG A 27 6.98 5.22 3.70
CA ARG A 27 6.13 6.32 3.27
C ARG A 27 5.68 6.15 1.84
N VAL A 28 6.62 5.81 0.96
CA VAL A 28 6.30 5.65 -0.46
C VAL A 28 5.36 4.47 -0.67
N ILE A 29 5.59 3.36 0.02
CA ILE A 29 4.74 2.20 -0.10
C ILE A 29 3.32 2.55 0.32
N ARG A 30 3.18 3.21 1.47
CA ARG A 30 1.85 3.59 1.96
C ARG A 30 1.15 4.49 0.97
N GLU A 31 1.84 5.52 0.48
CA GLU A 31 1.24 6.45 -0.46
C GLU A 31 0.84 5.76 -1.76
N SER A 32 1.65 4.80 -2.20
CA SER A 32 1.35 4.08 -3.43
C SER A 32 0.11 3.22 -3.27
N VAL A 33 -0.01 2.55 -2.14
CA VAL A 33 -1.19 1.72 -1.87
C VAL A 33 -2.44 2.59 -1.78
N ILE A 34 -2.34 3.70 -1.04
CA ILE A 34 -3.48 4.61 -0.88
C ILE A 34 -3.93 5.13 -2.25
N ARG A 35 -2.99 5.54 -3.07
CA ARG A 35 -3.32 6.08 -4.38
C ARG A 35 -3.99 5.04 -5.27
N ALA A 36 -3.45 3.82 -5.26
CA ALA A 36 -4.01 2.76 -6.07
C ALA A 36 -5.42 2.40 -5.65
N LEU A 37 -5.67 2.36 -4.34
CA LEU A 37 -6.98 1.98 -3.84
C LEU A 37 -7.98 3.11 -3.94
N ALA A 38 -7.54 4.35 -3.81
CA ALA A 38 -8.45 5.49 -3.90
C ALA A 38 -9.13 5.55 -5.26
N ALA A 39 -8.42 5.13 -6.30
CA ALA A 39 -9.01 5.11 -7.63
C ALA A 39 -10.20 4.17 -7.72
N ALA A 40 -10.27 3.18 -6.84
CA ALA A 40 -11.38 2.24 -6.81
C ALA A 40 -12.36 2.56 -5.67
N GLY A 41 -12.18 3.68 -4.99
CA GLY A 41 -13.06 4.04 -3.89
C GLY A 41 -12.78 3.27 -2.62
N GLU A 42 -11.59 2.72 -2.49
CA GLU A 42 -11.21 1.93 -1.32
C GLU A 42 -10.10 2.60 -0.54
N TRP A 43 -9.89 2.14 0.66
CA TRP A 43 -8.86 2.68 1.53
C TRP A 43 -8.16 1.54 2.26
N PRO A 44 -6.85 1.60 2.43
CA PRO A 44 -6.17 0.53 3.13
C PRO A 44 -6.46 0.58 4.62
N ILE A 45 -6.77 -0.57 5.16
CA ILE A 45 -6.95 -0.74 6.59
C ILE A 45 -5.64 -1.18 7.21
N ARG A 46 -4.85 -1.95 6.47
CA ARG A 46 -3.58 -2.44 6.92
C ARG A 46 -2.64 -2.55 5.72
N VAL A 47 -1.41 -2.17 5.92
CA VAL A 47 -0.38 -2.26 4.89
C VAL A 47 0.85 -2.86 5.52
N ASP A 48 1.29 -4.01 5.01
CA ASP A 48 2.44 -4.71 5.54
C ASP A 48 3.44 -5.01 4.43
N VAL A 49 4.71 -4.79 4.73
CA VAL A 49 5.77 -5.21 3.82
C VAL A 49 6.07 -6.67 4.13
N VAL A 50 5.91 -7.52 3.13
CA VAL A 50 6.11 -8.94 3.32
C VAL A 50 7.57 -9.32 3.11
N THR A 51 8.15 -8.87 2.02
CA THR A 51 9.53 -9.18 1.70
C THR A 51 10.04 -8.23 0.64
N SER A 52 11.31 -8.35 0.31
CA SER A 52 11.88 -7.56 -0.77
C SER A 52 12.96 -8.39 -1.46
N THR A 53 13.18 -8.10 -2.73
CA THR A 53 14.23 -8.76 -3.50
C THR A 53 14.98 -7.71 -4.31
N GLY A 54 16.27 -7.93 -4.50
CA GLY A 54 17.06 -7.07 -5.35
C GLY A 54 16.73 -7.32 -6.81
N SER A 55 16.87 -6.26 -7.61
CA SER A 55 16.71 -6.38 -9.05
C SER A 55 18.00 -6.83 -9.69
N ASP A 56 17.90 -7.30 -10.94
CA ASP A 56 19.07 -7.78 -11.67
C ASP A 56 20.12 -6.70 -11.87
N ASP A 57 19.68 -5.45 -11.96
CA ASP A 57 20.62 -4.36 -12.18
C ASP A 57 21.38 -3.95 -10.91
N GLY A 58 20.98 -4.49 -9.76
CA GLY A 58 21.63 -4.16 -8.49
C GLY A 58 21.34 -2.76 -8.00
N GLN A 59 20.52 -2.00 -8.68
CA GLN A 59 20.26 -0.61 -8.33
C GLN A 59 18.88 -0.36 -7.77
N THR A 60 17.98 -1.32 -7.93
CA THR A 60 16.63 -1.20 -7.41
C THR A 60 16.29 -2.41 -6.59
N LYS A 61 15.25 -2.26 -5.81
CA LYS A 61 14.78 -3.32 -4.95
C LYS A 61 13.28 -3.38 -5.09
N ARG A 62 12.75 -4.57 -5.27
CA ARG A 62 11.31 -4.76 -5.39
C ARG A 62 10.76 -5.11 -4.02
N TRP A 63 9.80 -4.33 -3.57
CA TRP A 63 9.16 -4.52 -2.28
C TRP A 63 7.80 -5.15 -2.50
N PHE A 64 7.55 -6.26 -1.84
CA PHE A 64 6.27 -6.95 -1.94
C PHE A 64 5.42 -6.56 -0.75
N VAL A 65 4.21 -6.14 -1.04
CA VAL A 65 3.34 -5.53 -0.05
C VAL A 65 2.02 -6.27 -0.03
N GLU A 66 1.57 -6.59 1.18
CA GLU A 66 0.25 -7.14 1.40
C GLU A 66 -0.59 -6.07 2.08
N TYR A 67 -1.81 -5.89 1.61
CA TYR A 67 -2.67 -4.90 2.23
C TYR A 67 -4.07 -5.45 2.39
N GLU A 68 -4.77 -4.88 3.36
CA GLU A 68 -6.18 -5.17 3.56
C GLU A 68 -6.95 -3.90 3.30
N THR A 69 -8.01 -3.98 2.54
CA THR A 69 -8.78 -2.80 2.15
C THR A 69 -10.20 -2.88 2.68
N GLY A 70 -10.82 -1.73 2.77
CA GLY A 70 -12.21 -1.62 3.11
C GLY A 70 -12.79 -0.36 2.52
N PRO A 71 -14.03 -0.05 2.84
CA PRO A 71 -14.65 1.14 2.32
C PRO A 71 -13.92 2.39 2.75
N TYR A 72 -13.92 3.38 1.88
CA TYR A 72 -13.33 4.67 2.21
C TYR A 72 -13.97 5.20 3.47
N GLY A 73 -13.15 5.73 4.34
CA GLY A 73 -13.65 6.25 5.60
C GLY A 73 -13.34 5.38 6.79
N GLN A 74 -12.86 4.18 6.56
CA GLN A 74 -12.56 3.24 7.64
C GLN A 74 -11.11 2.80 7.67
N GLY A 75 -10.28 3.42 6.87
CA GLY A 75 -8.88 3.03 6.78
C GLY A 75 -8.00 3.70 7.80
N ILE A 76 -6.81 3.17 7.93
CA ILE A 76 -5.79 3.77 8.78
C ILE A 76 -5.30 5.06 8.15
N ASP A 77 -4.91 5.99 9.00
CA ASP A 77 -4.31 7.25 8.55
C ASP A 77 -5.12 7.98 7.50
N GLN A 78 -6.41 7.74 7.50
CA GLN A 78 -7.26 8.48 6.58
C GLN A 78 -7.26 9.94 6.99
N PRO A 79 -7.09 10.87 6.06
CA PRO A 79 -7.15 12.27 6.41
C PRO A 79 -8.54 12.64 6.89
N ASP A 80 -8.58 13.58 7.81
CA ASP A 80 -9.86 14.05 8.34
C ASP A 80 -10.66 14.76 7.29
N GLU A 81 -10.01 15.32 6.31
CA GLU A 81 -10.67 16.04 5.24
C GLU A 81 -10.23 15.46 3.91
N PRO A 82 -11.12 15.50 2.94
CA PRO A 82 -10.73 15.09 1.60
C PRO A 82 -9.66 16.04 1.08
N VAL A 83 -8.69 15.47 0.45
CA VAL A 83 -7.59 16.24 -0.07
C VAL A 83 -7.69 16.31 -1.57
#